data_8464349abf776ce88bed4ed99d68c193
#
_entry.id   8464349abf776ce88bed4ed99d68c193
#
_cell.length_a   1.000
_cell.length_b   1.000
_cell.length_c   1.000
_cell.angle_alpha   90.00
_cell.angle_beta   90.00
_cell.angle_gamma   90.00
#
_symmetry.space_group_name_H-M   'P 1'
#
loop_
_entity.id
_entity.type
_entity.pdbx_description
1 polymer ?
#
loop_
_entity_poly.entity_id
_entity_poly.type
_entity_poly.pdbx_seq_one_letter_code
_entity_poly.pdbx_strand_id
1 'polypeptide(L)'
;MAPAAKTGAGYRLYEANAVRRIRFIQHAQRCGFTLAEIHELLDLRQTGDACCADVRQRAVDKRRRLRDRIRAMQSMATALDELIAACTDGHRLVDDCPILAALERAVGRADIESDDEPNAPTRKGMENGTA
;
A
#
# COMPACT_ATOMS: atom_id res chain seq x y z
N MET A 1 -8.33 2.24 33.75
CA MET A 1 -8.22 2.17 34.33
C MET A 1 -8.30 1.61 35.54
N ALA A 2 -9.18 1.34 35.80
CA ALA A 2 -9.32 0.69 37.05
C ALA A 2 -8.40 -0.46 37.28
N PRO A 3 -8.17 -1.27 36.32
CA PRO A 3 -7.32 -2.42 36.59
C PRO A 3 -5.94 -2.00 37.03
N ALA A 4 -5.48 -0.92 36.50
CA ALA A 4 -4.14 -0.51 36.87
C ALA A 4 -4.02 -0.21 38.33
N ALA A 5 -5.09 0.16 38.94
CA ALA A 5 -5.02 0.51 40.34
C ALA A 5 -4.96 -0.67 41.24
N LYS A 6 -5.17 -1.86 40.70
CA LYS A 6 -5.29 -2.97 41.59
C LYS A 6 -4.00 -3.48 42.09
N THR A 7 -3.17 -3.98 41.24
CA THR A 7 -1.91 -4.57 41.67
C THR A 7 -0.84 -4.19 40.68
N GLY A 8 0.40 -4.23 41.12
CA GLY A 8 1.51 -3.98 40.23
C GLY A 8 1.64 -5.07 39.20
N ALA A 9 1.30 -6.30 39.55
CA ALA A 9 1.41 -7.40 38.61
C ALA A 9 0.41 -7.25 37.48
N GLY A 10 -0.81 -6.85 37.75
CA GLY A 10 -1.81 -6.66 36.74
C GLY A 10 -1.48 -5.48 35.82
N TYR A 11 -0.95 -4.45 36.42
CA TYR A 11 -0.55 -3.28 35.62
C TYR A 11 0.59 -3.62 34.67
N ARG A 12 1.57 -4.37 35.17
CA ARG A 12 2.70 -4.73 34.30
C ARG A 12 2.28 -5.64 33.17
N LEU A 13 1.35 -6.53 33.42
CA LEU A 13 0.84 -7.40 32.37
C LEU A 13 0.13 -6.58 31.30
N TYR A 14 -0.66 -5.61 31.72
CA TYR A 14 -1.35 -4.75 30.78
C TYR A 14 -0.36 -3.97 29.92
N GLU A 15 0.69 -3.43 30.53
CA GLU A 15 1.70 -2.71 29.78
C GLU A 15 2.42 -3.61 28.78
N ALA A 16 2.74 -4.83 29.21
CA ALA A 16 3.43 -5.76 28.32
C ALA A 16 2.57 -6.09 27.10
N ASN A 17 1.28 -6.26 27.31
CA ASN A 17 0.37 -6.52 26.22
C ASN A 17 0.26 -5.33 25.27
N ALA A 18 0.22 -4.13 25.82
CA ALA A 18 0.16 -2.92 25.01
C ALA A 18 1.42 -2.76 24.18
N VAL A 19 2.58 -3.03 24.77
CA VAL A 19 3.84 -2.93 24.07
C VAL A 19 3.88 -3.94 22.92
N ARG A 20 3.46 -5.18 23.18
CA ARG A 20 3.45 -6.19 22.13
C ARG A 20 2.53 -5.80 21.00
N ARG A 21 1.39 -5.21 21.34
CA ARG A 21 0.44 -4.79 20.32
C ARG A 21 1.02 -3.67 19.45
N ILE A 22 1.68 -2.71 20.09
CA ILE A 22 2.32 -1.63 19.35
C ILE A 22 3.41 -2.17 18.42
N ARG A 23 4.22 -3.08 18.92
CA ARG A 23 5.26 -3.67 18.09
C ARG A 23 4.68 -4.43 16.92
N PHE A 24 3.60 -5.15 17.18
CA PHE A 24 2.93 -5.88 16.12
C PHE A 24 2.49 -4.93 15.02
N ILE A 25 1.84 -3.84 15.40
CA ILE A 25 1.36 -2.86 14.44
C ILE A 25 2.52 -2.25 13.65
N GLN A 26 3.57 -1.86 14.35
CA GLN A 26 4.71 -1.25 13.68
C GLN A 26 5.37 -2.18 12.68
N HIS A 27 5.58 -3.43 13.08
CA HIS A 27 6.22 -4.38 12.19
C HIS A 27 5.34 -4.74 11.01
N ALA A 28 4.05 -4.86 11.23
CA ALA A 28 3.13 -5.16 10.14
C ALA A 28 3.10 -4.01 9.15
N GLN A 29 3.15 -2.77 9.64
CA GLN A 29 3.19 -1.63 8.74
C GLN A 29 4.47 -1.61 7.91
N ARG A 30 5.57 -2.06 8.47
CA ARG A 30 6.80 -2.16 7.70
C ARG A 30 6.68 -3.16 6.57
N CYS A 31 5.84 -4.16 6.74
CA CYS A 31 5.59 -5.13 5.68
C CYS A 31 4.54 -4.65 4.69
N GLY A 32 4.07 -3.44 4.85
CA GLY A 32 3.14 -2.88 3.90
C GLY A 32 1.67 -3.10 4.21
N PHE A 33 1.37 -3.71 5.36
CA PHE A 33 -0.02 -3.88 5.74
C PHE A 33 -0.64 -2.54 6.14
N THR A 34 -1.84 -2.28 5.66
CA THR A 34 -2.59 -1.10 6.08
C THR A 34 -3.17 -1.34 7.46
N LEU A 35 -3.63 -0.27 8.09
CA LEU A 35 -4.24 -0.42 9.41
C LEU A 35 -5.47 -1.32 9.37
N ALA A 36 -6.26 -1.24 8.30
CA ALA A 36 -7.41 -2.13 8.17
C ALA A 36 -6.97 -3.58 8.08
N GLU A 37 -5.91 -3.85 7.32
CA GLU A 37 -5.39 -5.21 7.20
C GLU A 37 -4.81 -5.70 8.51
N ILE A 38 -4.17 -4.82 9.26
CA ILE A 38 -3.63 -5.17 10.56
C ILE A 38 -4.76 -5.53 11.51
N HIS A 39 -5.85 -4.79 11.44
CA HIS A 39 -7.02 -5.08 12.24
C HIS A 39 -7.55 -6.48 11.93
N GLU A 40 -7.58 -6.84 10.67
CA GLU A 40 -8.01 -8.18 10.27
C GLU A 40 -7.08 -9.25 10.83
N LEU A 41 -5.78 -8.99 10.83
CA LEU A 41 -4.85 -9.95 11.41
C LEU A 41 -5.07 -10.12 12.91
N LEU A 42 -5.34 -9.02 13.59
CA LEU A 42 -5.61 -9.09 15.02
C LEU A 42 -6.91 -9.84 15.31
N ASP A 43 -7.89 -9.66 14.46
CA ASP A 43 -9.15 -10.40 14.60
C ASP A 43 -8.93 -11.90 14.43
N LEU A 44 -8.13 -12.29 13.45
CA LEU A 44 -7.81 -13.71 13.28
C LEU A 44 -7.17 -14.28 14.53
N ARG A 45 -6.30 -13.48 15.15
CA ARG A 45 -5.61 -13.94 16.34
C ARG A 45 -6.57 -14.20 17.49
N GLN A 46 -7.69 -13.51 17.51
CA GLN A 46 -8.63 -13.62 18.62
C GLN A 46 -9.73 -14.65 18.40
N THR A 47 -9.90 -15.13 17.18
CA THR A 47 -11.02 -16.04 16.94
C THR A 47 -10.83 -17.41 17.54
N GLY A 48 -9.64 -17.82 17.77
CA GLY A 48 -9.41 -19.10 18.40
C GLY A 48 -9.46 -20.30 17.47
N ASP A 49 -10.21 -20.22 16.39
CA ASP A 49 -10.27 -21.35 15.44
C ASP A 49 -9.61 -21.03 14.13
N ALA A 50 -9.00 -19.87 13.99
CA ALA A 50 -8.19 -19.58 12.83
C ALA A 50 -6.85 -20.30 12.96
N CYS A 51 -6.29 -20.73 11.85
CA CYS A 51 -5.02 -21.41 11.89
C CYS A 51 -3.95 -20.59 11.16
N CYS A 52 -2.71 -21.03 11.32
CA CYS A 52 -1.59 -20.31 10.71
C CYS A 52 -1.74 -20.17 9.20
N ALA A 53 -2.42 -21.11 8.56
CA ALA A 53 -2.66 -21.02 7.13
C ALA A 53 -3.49 -19.80 6.76
N ASP A 54 -4.39 -19.39 7.64
CA ASP A 54 -5.19 -18.21 7.40
C ASP A 54 -4.34 -16.96 7.39
N VAL A 55 -3.42 -16.87 8.34
CA VAL A 55 -2.50 -15.74 8.41
C VAL A 55 -1.56 -15.76 7.22
N ARG A 56 -1.08 -16.96 6.87
CA ARG A 56 -0.20 -17.10 5.72
C ARG A 56 -0.86 -16.60 4.45
N GLN A 57 -2.14 -16.91 4.28
CA GLN A 57 -2.85 -16.49 3.09
C GLN A 57 -2.91 -14.98 2.98
N ARG A 58 -3.10 -14.31 4.12
CA ARG A 58 -3.11 -12.84 4.12
C ARG A 58 -1.74 -12.29 3.68
N ALA A 59 -0.69 -12.92 4.15
CA ALA A 59 0.66 -12.49 3.79
C ALA A 59 0.94 -12.74 2.30
N VAL A 60 0.50 -13.88 1.79
CA VAL A 60 0.66 -14.20 0.38
C VAL A 60 -0.07 -13.18 -0.50
N ASP A 61 -1.30 -12.86 -0.11
CA ASP A 61 -2.08 -11.88 -0.87
C ASP A 61 -1.43 -10.51 -0.84
N LYS A 62 -0.91 -10.11 0.31
CA LYS A 62 -0.23 -8.81 0.42
C LYS A 62 1.02 -8.80 -0.45
N ARG A 63 1.79 -9.88 -0.42
CA ARG A 63 3.00 -9.96 -1.23
C ARG A 63 2.67 -9.85 -2.71
N ARG A 64 1.61 -10.51 -3.14
CA ARG A 64 1.21 -10.44 -4.54
C ARG A 64 0.88 -9.00 -4.94
N ARG A 65 0.12 -8.31 -4.10
CA ARG A 65 -0.23 -6.93 -4.41
C ARG A 65 0.98 -6.02 -4.44
N LEU A 66 1.94 -6.26 -3.55
CA LEU A 66 3.17 -5.48 -3.54
C LEU A 66 3.98 -5.72 -4.81
N ARG A 67 4.07 -6.97 -5.23
CA ARG A 67 4.81 -7.28 -6.46
C ARG A 67 4.14 -6.68 -7.69
N ASP A 68 2.82 -6.69 -7.72
CA ASP A 68 2.11 -6.03 -8.81
C ASP A 68 2.39 -4.54 -8.83
N ARG A 69 2.44 -3.94 -7.66
CA ARG A 69 2.74 -2.53 -7.55
C ARG A 69 4.17 -2.22 -7.98
N ILE A 70 5.10 -3.09 -7.64
CA ILE A 70 6.48 -2.94 -8.08
C ILE A 70 6.56 -2.97 -9.60
N ARG A 71 5.88 -3.92 -10.21
CA ARG A 71 5.88 -4.01 -11.67
C ARG A 71 5.27 -2.77 -12.30
N ALA A 72 4.19 -2.27 -11.71
CA ALA A 72 3.57 -1.05 -12.23
C ALA A 72 4.52 0.13 -12.12
N MET A 73 5.24 0.23 -11.01
CA MET A 73 6.20 1.31 -10.83
C MET A 73 7.36 1.20 -11.80
N GLN A 74 7.80 -0.02 -12.08
CA GLN A 74 8.86 -0.22 -13.05
C GLN A 74 8.42 0.21 -14.44
N SER A 75 7.16 -0.07 -14.78
CA SER A 75 6.62 0.39 -16.06
C SER A 75 6.59 1.90 -16.13
N MET A 76 6.20 2.55 -15.05
CA MET A 76 6.20 4.00 -15.01
C MET A 76 7.61 4.56 -15.16
N ALA A 77 8.57 3.95 -14.48
CA ALA A 77 9.95 4.41 -14.57
C ALA A 77 10.49 4.23 -15.98
N THR A 78 10.15 3.12 -16.63
CA THR A 78 10.57 2.90 -18.00
C THR A 78 9.97 3.93 -18.95
N ALA A 79 8.69 4.24 -18.73
CA ALA A 79 8.03 5.24 -19.54
C ALA A 79 8.72 6.61 -19.40
N LEU A 80 9.09 6.93 -18.16
CA LEU A 80 9.80 8.18 -17.91
C LEU A 80 11.19 8.19 -18.55
N ASP A 81 11.87 7.04 -18.55
CA ASP A 81 13.16 6.94 -19.21
C ASP A 81 13.02 7.29 -20.69
N GLU A 82 11.98 6.79 -21.33
CA GLU A 82 11.76 7.07 -22.75
C GLU A 82 11.45 8.55 -22.97
N LEU A 83 10.65 9.12 -22.07
CA LEU A 83 10.34 10.54 -22.21
C LEU A 83 11.58 11.40 -21.99
N ILE A 84 12.39 11.05 -21.01
CA ILE A 84 13.61 11.78 -20.72
C ILE A 84 14.55 11.71 -21.93
N ALA A 85 14.65 10.54 -22.53
CA ALA A 85 15.52 10.36 -23.68
C ALA A 85 15.06 11.17 -24.89
N ALA A 86 13.79 11.53 -24.93
CA ALA A 86 13.28 12.30 -26.05
C ALA A 86 13.80 13.74 -26.05
N CYS A 87 14.21 14.25 -24.89
CA CYS A 87 14.73 15.60 -24.80
C CYS A 87 16.24 15.56 -24.98
N THR A 88 16.70 15.74 -26.20
CA THR A 88 18.13 15.71 -26.47
C THR A 88 18.77 17.11 -26.47
N ASP A 89 17.96 18.15 -26.47
CA ASP A 89 18.46 19.51 -26.47
C ASP A 89 17.73 20.28 -25.36
N GLY A 90 18.38 20.41 -24.23
CA GLY A 90 17.78 21.05 -23.07
C GLY A 90 17.50 22.52 -23.23
N HIS A 91 18.00 23.13 -24.32
CA HIS A 91 17.78 24.54 -24.53
C HIS A 91 16.51 24.82 -25.35
N ARG A 92 15.81 23.80 -25.77
CA ARG A 92 14.55 24.01 -26.48
C ARG A 92 13.55 24.69 -25.57
N LEU A 93 12.70 25.49 -26.20
CA LEU A 93 11.62 26.13 -25.46
C LEU A 93 10.55 25.10 -25.15
N VAL A 94 9.80 25.39 -24.09
CA VAL A 94 8.77 24.46 -23.63
C VAL A 94 7.75 24.12 -24.69
N ASP A 95 7.42 25.08 -25.55
CA ASP A 95 6.45 24.84 -26.63
C ASP A 95 6.92 23.79 -27.60
N ASP A 96 8.22 23.60 -27.73
CA ASP A 96 8.79 22.60 -28.61
C ASP A 96 9.28 21.35 -27.88
N CYS A 97 8.88 21.16 -26.65
CA CYS A 97 9.40 20.08 -25.82
C CYS A 97 8.83 18.73 -26.27
N PRO A 98 9.70 17.80 -26.69
CA PRO A 98 9.22 16.48 -27.11
C PRO A 98 8.56 15.69 -26.00
N ILE A 99 8.96 15.94 -24.76
CA ILE A 99 8.36 15.22 -23.63
C ILE A 99 6.91 15.63 -23.49
N LEU A 100 6.64 16.92 -23.50
CA LEU A 100 5.27 17.39 -23.37
C LEU A 100 4.41 16.94 -24.53
N ALA A 101 4.98 16.94 -25.74
CA ALA A 101 4.25 16.47 -26.91
C ALA A 101 3.93 14.99 -26.79
N ALA A 102 4.87 14.20 -26.27
CA ALA A 102 4.64 12.78 -26.13
C ALA A 102 3.56 12.50 -25.09
N LEU A 103 3.57 13.25 -24.01
CA LEU A 103 2.55 13.08 -22.98
C LEU A 103 1.17 13.44 -23.50
N GLU A 104 1.11 14.48 -24.33
CA GLU A 104 -0.15 14.85 -24.95
C GLU A 104 -0.72 13.73 -25.80
N ARG A 105 0.13 13.09 -26.57
CA ARG A 105 -0.33 12.03 -27.46
C ARG A 105 -0.77 10.80 -26.71
N ALA A 106 -0.13 10.53 -25.56
CA ALA A 106 -0.37 9.31 -24.81
C ALA A 106 -1.53 9.39 -23.86
N VAL A 107 -2.04 10.59 -23.61
CA VAL A 107 -3.03 10.78 -22.56
C VAL A 107 -4.22 9.86 -22.66
N GLY A 108 -4.80 9.73 -23.81
CA GLY A 108 -6.01 8.94 -23.92
C GLY A 108 -5.83 7.51 -23.49
N ARG A 109 -4.70 6.92 -23.81
CA ARG A 109 -4.47 5.54 -23.47
C ARG A 109 -4.07 5.35 -22.05
N ALA A 110 -3.19 6.19 -21.58
CA ALA A 110 -2.70 6.06 -20.23
C ALA A 110 -3.79 6.26 -19.19
N ASP A 111 -4.69 7.17 -19.48
CA ASP A 111 -5.75 7.41 -18.54
C ASP A 111 -6.56 6.20 -18.26
N ILE A 112 -6.85 5.45 -19.24
CA ILE A 112 -7.68 4.31 -19.07
C ILE A 112 -7.05 3.32 -18.16
N GLU A 113 -5.75 3.16 -18.25
CA GLU A 113 -5.13 2.15 -17.47
C GLU A 113 -4.82 2.57 -16.08
N SER A 114 -4.46 3.78 -15.88
CA SER A 114 -3.96 4.16 -14.58
C SER A 114 -5.03 4.32 -13.55
N ASP A 115 -6.20 4.52 -14.00
CA ASP A 115 -7.18 4.66 -13.03
C ASP A 115 -7.38 3.59 -12.14
N ASP A 116 -7.14 2.93 -12.26
CA ASP A 116 -7.32 1.97 -11.35
C ASP A 116 -6.79 2.08 -10.19
N GLU A 117 -6.79 3.06 -9.89
CA GLU A 117 -6.24 3.23 -8.76
C GLU A 117 -6.13 3.41 -7.77
N PRO A 118 -6.25 3.61 -7.77
CA PRO A 118 -5.96 3.78 -6.70
C PRO A 118 -6.11 3.79 -5.71
N ASN A 119 -6.51 4.01 -5.75
CA ASN A 119 -6.52 4.02 -4.75
C ASN A 119 -6.92 3.64 -4.12
N ALA A 120 -7.35 3.69 -4.72
CA ALA A 120 -7.65 3.28 -4.01
C ALA A 120 -7.98 2.87 -3.44
N PRO A 121 -8.32 2.87 -3.60
CA PRO A 121 -8.76 2.42 -2.91
C PRO A 121 -9.29 2.13 -2.65
N THR A 122 -9.49 2.31 -3.10
CA THR A 122 -9.83 1.97 -2.91
C THR A 122 -10.61 1.79 -2.95
N ARG A 123 -11.00 1.83 -3.46
CA ARG A 123 -11.48 1.83 -3.47
C ARG A 123 -12.15 1.28 -3.33
N LYS A 124 -12.37 1.20 -3.68
CA LYS A 124 -12.79 0.78 -3.62
C LYS A 124 -13.23 0.42 -3.57
N GLY A 125 -13.38 0.45 -4.20
CA GLY A 125 -13.58 0.26 -4.11
C GLY A 125 -14.11 0.30 -4.37
N MET A 126 -14.31 0.40 -4.79
CA MET A 126 -14.54 0.57 -5.01
C MET A 126 -15.17 0.56 -5.22
N GLU A 127 -15.44 0.49 -5.47
CA GLU A 127 -15.72 0.63 -5.64
C GLU A 127 -16.22 0.72 -5.85
N ASN A 128 -16.55 0.76 -6.27
CA ASN A 128 -16.71 1.13 -6.58
C ASN A 128 -16.78 1.36 -7.00
N GLY A 129 -16.83 1.37 -7.42
CA GLY A 129 -16.56 1.85 -7.75
C GLY A 129 -16.64 2.10 -8.50
N THR A 130 -16.94 2.16 -8.90
CA THR A 130 -16.80 2.58 -9.53
C THR A 130 -16.73 2.87 -9.84
N ALA A 131 -16.94 2.88 -10.14
CA ALA A 131 -16.78 3.20 -10.28
C ALA A 131 -16.68 3.40 -10.35
#